data_f55d67d03924ad747bc200da8e601c8e
#
_entry.id   f55d67d03924ad747bc200da8e601c8e
#
_cell.length_a   1.000
_cell.length_b   1.000
_cell.length_c   1.000
_cell.angle_alpha   90.00
_cell.angle_beta   90.00
_cell.angle_gamma   90.00
#
_symmetry.space_group_name_H-M   'P 1'
#
loop_
_entity.id
_entity.type
_entity.pdbx_description
1 polymer ?
#
loop_
_entity_poly.entity_id
_entity_poly.type
_entity_poly.pdbx_seq_one_letter_code
_entity_poly.pdbx_strand_id
1 'polypeptide(L)'
;INIIKNSTLSSLNTNREFLGKRNINLEISEEVINMIARIAYDRKLGAKSINEILESSLALAEFEIASNSSLYESLIIDKSTIKDNKKYTLVKRKNN
;
A
#
# COMPACT_ATOMS: atom_id res chain seq x y z
N ILE A 1 -3.91 -3.70 19.69
CA ILE A 1 -3.95 -2.79 18.54
C ILE A 1 -2.56 -2.26 18.21
N ASN A 2 -1.75 -1.90 19.21
CA ASN A 2 -0.41 -1.39 18.95
C ASN A 2 0.47 -2.42 18.24
N ILE A 3 0.36 -3.68 18.63
CA ILE A 3 1.13 -4.75 17.99
C ILE A 3 0.72 -4.89 16.52
N ILE A 4 -0.58 -4.82 16.25
CA ILE A 4 -1.10 -4.92 14.89
C ILE A 4 -0.69 -3.72 14.05
N LYS A 5 -0.71 -2.52 14.63
CA LYS A 5 -0.26 -1.32 13.94
C LYS A 5 1.22 -1.42 13.57
N ASN A 6 2.05 -1.90 14.49
CA ASN A 6 3.48 -2.08 14.23
C ASN A 6 3.72 -3.12 13.14
N SER A 7 2.95 -4.21 13.14
CA SER A 7 3.03 -5.21 12.09
C SER A 7 2.62 -4.64 10.73
N THR A 8 1.61 -3.78 10.72
CA THR A 8 1.18 -3.09 9.51
C THR A 8 2.31 -2.22 8.95
N LEU A 9 2.98 -1.46 9.82
CA LEU A 9 4.10 -0.62 9.40
C LEU A 9 5.25 -1.45 8.85
N SER A 10 5.55 -2.60 9.46
CA SER A 10 6.59 -3.49 8.99
C SER A 10 6.27 -4.04 7.60
N SER A 11 5.02 -4.45 7.39
CA SER A 11 4.58 -4.96 6.07
C SER A 11 4.65 -3.87 5.02
N LEU A 12 4.27 -2.64 5.37
CA LEU A 12 4.36 -1.50 4.47
C LEU A 12 5.80 -1.20 4.07
N ASN A 13 6.75 -1.37 4.99
CA ASN A 13 8.16 -1.15 4.67
C ASN A 13 8.64 -2.06 3.55
N THR A 14 8.18 -3.31 3.52
CA THR A 14 8.49 -4.23 2.44
C THR A 14 7.99 -3.70 1.10
N ASN A 15 6.76 -3.19 1.08
CA ASN A 15 6.18 -2.61 -0.14
C ASN A 15 6.92 -1.34 -0.54
N ARG A 16 7.33 -0.52 0.42
CA ARG A 16 8.10 0.69 0.14
C ARG A 16 9.45 0.36 -0.48
N GLU A 17 10.09 -0.70 -0.02
CA GLU A 17 11.36 -1.14 -0.60
C GLU A 17 11.18 -1.59 -2.05
N PHE A 18 10.12 -2.36 -2.32
CA PHE A 18 9.80 -2.80 -3.67
C PHE A 18 9.64 -1.61 -4.61
N LEU A 19 8.88 -0.60 -4.19
CA LEU A 19 8.64 0.59 -4.99
C LEU A 19 9.87 1.50 -5.03
N GLY A 20 10.61 1.57 -3.94
CA GLY A 20 11.82 2.37 -3.85
C GLY A 20 12.89 1.96 -4.85
N LYS A 21 13.00 0.68 -5.13
CA LYS A 21 13.92 0.18 -6.15
C LYS A 21 13.58 0.69 -7.54
N ARG A 22 12.36 1.13 -7.72
CA ARG A 22 11.87 1.69 -8.98
C ARG A 22 11.76 3.21 -8.93
N ASN A 23 12.28 3.83 -7.87
CA ASN A 23 12.21 5.27 -7.62
C ASN A 23 10.76 5.76 -7.53
N ILE A 24 9.91 4.94 -6.95
CA ILE A 24 8.51 5.28 -6.73
C ILE A 24 8.26 5.40 -5.24
N ASN A 25 7.60 6.48 -4.84
CA ASN A 25 7.30 6.78 -3.45
C ASN A 25 5.90 6.24 -3.10
N LEU A 26 5.82 5.46 -2.04
CA LEU A 26 4.52 4.98 -1.55
C LEU A 26 3.99 5.98 -0.53
N GLU A 27 2.86 6.61 -0.86
CA GLU A 27 2.21 7.57 0.03
C GLU A 27 0.95 6.96 0.60
N ILE A 28 0.95 6.78 1.91
CA ILE A 28 -0.18 6.24 2.65
C ILE A 28 -0.29 7.00 3.97
N SER A 29 -1.49 7.49 4.28
CA SER A 29 -1.69 8.28 5.49
C SER A 29 -1.79 7.38 6.71
N GLU A 30 -1.55 7.97 7.89
CA GLU A 30 -1.72 7.25 9.14
C GLU A 30 -3.15 6.77 9.32
N GLU A 31 -4.11 7.52 8.82
CA GLU A 31 -5.52 7.17 8.88
C GLU A 31 -5.78 5.85 8.14
N VAL A 32 -5.17 5.67 6.99
CA VAL A 32 -5.30 4.44 6.21
C VAL A 32 -4.57 3.29 6.91
N ILE A 33 -3.41 3.54 7.48
CA ILE A 33 -2.68 2.54 8.26
C ILE A 33 -3.54 2.05 9.43
N ASN A 34 -4.17 2.96 10.13
CA ASN A 34 -5.07 2.62 11.23
C ASN A 34 -6.28 1.81 10.76
N MET A 35 -6.80 2.13 9.59
CA MET A 35 -7.89 1.39 8.98
C MET A 35 -7.50 -0.05 8.68
N ILE A 36 -6.32 -0.25 8.12
CA ILE A 36 -5.80 -1.59 7.83
C ILE A 36 -5.63 -2.39 9.13
N ALA A 37 -5.05 -1.76 10.14
CA ALA A 37 -4.85 -2.40 11.43
C ALA A 37 -6.18 -2.81 12.07
N ARG A 38 -7.19 -1.97 11.94
CA ARG A 38 -8.52 -2.25 12.46
C ARG A 38 -9.17 -3.43 11.76
N ILE A 39 -9.09 -3.47 10.45
CA ILE A 39 -9.63 -4.58 9.67
C ILE A 39 -8.93 -5.88 10.06
N ALA A 40 -7.62 -5.87 10.20
CA ALA A 40 -6.87 -7.05 10.60
C ALA A 40 -7.25 -7.52 12.00
N TYR A 41 -7.45 -6.56 12.91
CA TYR A 41 -7.90 -6.88 14.27
C TYR A 41 -9.28 -7.54 14.26
N ASP A 42 -10.20 -6.99 13.47
CA ASP A 42 -11.57 -7.50 13.39
C ASP A 42 -11.61 -8.91 12.78
N ARG A 43 -10.68 -9.22 11.87
CA ARG A 43 -10.58 -10.56 11.26
C ARG A 43 -9.93 -11.58 12.19
N LYS A 44 -9.28 -11.12 13.25
CA LYS A 44 -8.61 -11.98 14.24
C LYS A 44 -7.51 -12.88 13.67
N LEU A 45 -6.96 -12.51 12.52
CA LEU A 45 -5.91 -13.28 11.87
C LEU A 45 -4.52 -12.63 12.02
N GLY A 46 -4.46 -11.47 12.66
CA GLY A 46 -3.21 -10.79 12.96
C GLY A 46 -2.41 -10.41 11.72
N ALA A 47 -1.11 -10.66 11.77
CA ALA A 47 -0.18 -10.23 10.71
C ALA A 47 -0.52 -10.84 9.35
N LYS A 48 -1.07 -12.04 9.32
CA LYS A 48 -1.47 -12.68 8.07
C LYS A 48 -2.55 -11.87 7.36
N SER A 49 -3.54 -11.37 8.10
CA SER A 49 -4.58 -10.51 7.54
C SER A 49 -4.01 -9.22 6.98
N ILE A 50 -3.01 -8.66 7.65
CA ILE A 50 -2.38 -7.43 7.20
C ILE A 50 -1.76 -7.63 5.82
N ASN A 51 -1.01 -8.72 5.66
CA ASN A 51 -0.37 -9.03 4.38
C ASN A 51 -1.41 -9.25 3.28
N GLU A 52 -2.49 -9.95 3.58
CA GLU A 52 -3.56 -10.19 2.62
C GLU A 52 -4.22 -8.87 2.18
N ILE A 53 -4.49 -7.97 3.14
CA ILE A 53 -5.10 -6.68 2.84
C ILE A 53 -4.17 -5.85 1.95
N LEU A 54 -2.89 -5.79 2.29
CA LEU A 54 -1.92 -5.01 1.52
C LEU A 54 -1.71 -5.58 0.13
N GLU A 55 -1.57 -6.89 0.02
CA GLU A 55 -1.42 -7.54 -1.28
C GLU A 55 -2.62 -7.27 -2.17
N SER A 56 -3.81 -7.43 -1.63
CA SER A 56 -5.04 -7.18 -2.37
C SER A 56 -5.15 -5.72 -2.79
N SER A 57 -4.84 -4.79 -1.87
CA SER A 57 -4.98 -3.35 -2.13
C SER A 57 -3.96 -2.84 -3.12
N LEU A 58 -2.77 -3.43 -3.15
CA LEU A 58 -1.67 -2.94 -3.99
C LEU A 58 -1.48 -3.73 -5.28
N ALA A 59 -2.13 -4.88 -5.42
CA ALA A 59 -1.87 -5.81 -6.52
C ALA A 59 -2.00 -5.16 -7.89
N LEU A 60 -3.10 -4.48 -8.15
CA LEU A 60 -3.34 -3.85 -9.45
C LEU A 60 -2.37 -2.70 -9.72
N ALA A 61 -2.10 -1.91 -8.68
CA ALA A 61 -1.16 -0.79 -8.79
C ALA A 61 0.25 -1.30 -9.07
N GLU A 62 0.67 -2.34 -8.38
CA GLU A 62 2.01 -2.92 -8.58
C GLU A 62 2.13 -3.55 -9.97
N PHE A 63 1.07 -4.16 -10.44
CA PHE A 63 1.05 -4.70 -11.80
C PHE A 63 1.26 -3.60 -12.85
N GLU A 64 0.55 -2.50 -12.71
CA GLU A 64 0.68 -1.37 -13.61
C GLU A 64 2.08 -0.76 -13.52
N ILE A 65 2.62 -0.63 -12.33
CA ILE A 65 3.96 -0.11 -12.08
C ILE A 65 5.01 -1.02 -12.72
N ALA A 66 4.86 -2.33 -12.59
CA ALA A 66 5.80 -3.29 -13.16
C ALA A 66 5.88 -3.14 -14.69
N SER A 67 4.76 -2.81 -15.33
CA SER A 67 4.72 -2.61 -16.78
C SER A 67 5.28 -1.24 -17.20
N ASN A 68 5.17 -0.22 -16.34
CA ASN A 68 5.49 1.17 -16.73
C ASN A 68 6.17 1.93 -15.60
N SER A 69 7.11 1.31 -14.89
CA SER A 69 7.71 1.90 -13.69
C SER A 69 8.36 3.27 -13.93
N SER A 70 8.90 3.51 -15.11
CA SER A 70 9.57 4.77 -15.41
C SER A 70 8.62 5.95 -15.56
N LEU A 71 7.32 5.69 -15.73
CA LEU A 71 6.32 6.73 -15.92
C LEU A 71 5.84 7.36 -14.61
N TYR A 72 6.03 6.69 -13.49
CA TYR A 72 5.42 7.11 -12.22
C TYR A 72 6.47 7.49 -11.18
N GLU A 73 6.10 8.45 -10.32
CA GLU A 73 6.96 8.86 -9.20
C GLU A 73 6.36 8.53 -7.84
N SER A 74 5.04 8.37 -7.77
CA SER A 74 4.36 8.10 -6.49
C SER A 74 3.15 7.22 -6.68
N LEU A 75 2.87 6.40 -5.68
CA LEU A 75 1.63 5.65 -5.57
C LEU A 75 0.94 6.10 -4.28
N ILE A 76 -0.29 6.58 -4.42
CA ILE A 76 -1.08 7.06 -3.28
C ILE A 76 -2.18 6.06 -2.98
N ILE A 77 -2.21 5.60 -1.74
CA ILE A 77 -3.22 4.66 -1.24
C ILE A 77 -4.09 5.41 -0.23
N ASP A 78 -5.39 5.44 -0.47
CA ASP A 78 -6.32 6.08 0.45
C ASP A 78 -7.36 5.06 0.95
N LYS A 79 -8.32 5.55 1.73
CA LYS A 79 -9.37 4.67 2.28
C LYS A 79 -10.17 3.97 1.20
N SER A 80 -10.39 4.65 0.08
CA SER A 80 -11.13 4.06 -1.03
C SER A 80 -10.39 2.88 -1.64
N THR A 81 -9.06 2.94 -1.68
CA THR A 81 -8.24 1.85 -2.20
C THR A 81 -8.37 0.58 -1.37
N ILE A 82 -8.51 0.73 -0.07
CA ILE A 82 -8.68 -0.41 0.83
C ILE A 82 -10.01 -1.12 0.57
N LYS A 83 -11.03 -0.34 0.23
CA LYS A 83 -12.36 -0.89 -0.07
C LYS A 83 -12.46 -1.42 -1.50
N ASP A 84 -11.75 -0.78 -2.42
CA ASP A 84 -11.76 -1.15 -3.84
C ASP A 84 -10.36 -0.93 -4.39
N ASN A 85 -9.65 -2.01 -4.66
CA ASN A 85 -8.25 -1.94 -5.07
C ASN A 85 -8.04 -1.31 -6.45
N LYS A 86 -9.10 -0.95 -7.14
CA LYS A 86 -9.01 -0.21 -8.41
C LYS A 86 -8.90 1.30 -8.19
N LYS A 87 -9.15 1.75 -6.96
CA LYS A 87 -9.19 3.19 -6.64
C LYS A 87 -7.88 3.69 -6.05
N TYR A 88 -6.78 3.29 -6.63
CA TYR A 88 -5.48 3.83 -6.27
C TYR A 88 -5.15 5.02 -7.18
N THR A 89 -4.17 5.82 -6.77
CA THR A 89 -3.71 6.97 -7.55
C THR A 89 -2.23 6.81 -7.86
N LEU A 90 -1.90 6.90 -9.14
CA LEU A 90 -0.51 6.92 -9.58
C LEU A 90 -0.16 8.31 -10.08
N VAL A 91 0.90 8.87 -9.52
CA VAL A 91 1.37 10.20 -9.92
C VAL A 91 2.48 10.02 -10.94
N LYS A 92 2.29 10.59 -12.12
CA LYS A 92 3.27 10.50 -13.19
C LYS A 92 4.47 11.40 -12.91
N ARG A 93 5.65 10.94 -13.33
CA ARG A 93 6.85 11.77 -13.24
C ARG A 93 6.68 13.01 -14.10
N LYS A 94 7.19 14.10 -13.57
CA LYS A 94 7.28 15.31 -14.37
C LYS A 94 8.38 15.11 -15.39
N ASN A 95 8.04 15.26 -16.65
CA ASN A 95 9.02 15.22 -17.71
C ASN A 95 9.58 16.60 -17.96
N ASN A 96 10.88 16.62 -18.07
CA ASN A 96 11.55 17.84 -18.45
C ASN A 96 11.60 17.97 -19.97
#